data_b2cbfec30b1e32b7cd20aa49b0d85835
#
_entry.id   b2cbfec30b1e32b7cd20aa49b0d85835
#
_cell.length_a   1.000
_cell.length_b   1.000
_cell.length_c   1.000
_cell.angle_alpha   90.00
_cell.angle_beta   90.00
_cell.angle_gamma   90.00
#
_symmetry.space_group_name_H-M   'P 1'
#
loop_
_entity.id
_entity.type
_entity.pdbx_description
1 polymer ?
#
loop_
_entity_poly.entity_id
_entity_poly.type
_entity_poly.pdbx_seq_one_letter_code
_entity_poly.pdbx_strand_id
1 'polypeptide(L)'
;MHADGEGFLYPKVNKEECIDCGLCEKVCNELHPYEERKPLKVLAATNKDDVVRMHSSSGGIFHILAQETISEGGVVFGARFDKQWQVVIDYAEDMKGIEAFMGSKYVQARMETAYVDAKRFLTEGRKVLFTGTPCQIAGLHKFLKKPYDNLTTVDFICHGTPSPKVWSIYLDEVVSSGRKAINDVQFRNKNNGWKKFNFVLSYNHEEKSHSLSSWFATNHYMRAFLHDMILRPSCYQCQAKSGRSQSDITIADFWGIHTVFPEMDDDKGTGLLIINTAKGQSALKWNKLIYKETSAESAYRHNPSYFHSVSAHPRRESFFAALDSSTSVIDLIEKSLRKTVKQRIRLGLSRVKNIIKLMLKRLDFGHHLPQQKSPLSPHRKIWL
;
A
#
# COMPACT_ATOMS: atom_id res chain seq x y z
N MET A 1 2.88 -24.06 4.34
CA MET A 1 3.74 -22.87 4.23
C MET A 1 4.85 -22.96 5.26
N HIS A 2 6.06 -22.55 4.90
CA HIS A 2 7.25 -22.55 5.76
C HIS A 2 7.88 -21.16 5.74
N ALA A 3 8.30 -20.65 6.90
CA ALA A 3 9.03 -19.38 6.99
C ALA A 3 10.51 -19.61 6.67
N ASP A 4 11.08 -18.76 5.82
CA ASP A 4 12.52 -18.71 5.60
C ASP A 4 13.27 -17.99 6.74
N GLY A 5 14.58 -17.89 6.63
CA GLY A 5 15.40 -17.18 7.63
C GLY A 5 15.07 -15.70 7.81
N GLU A 6 14.47 -15.07 6.80
CA GLU A 6 14.02 -13.69 6.81
C GLU A 6 12.57 -13.53 7.33
N GLY A 7 11.88 -14.65 7.59
CA GLY A 7 10.50 -14.71 8.09
C GLY A 7 9.42 -14.68 7.00
N PHE A 8 9.77 -14.79 5.72
CA PHE A 8 8.79 -14.85 4.64
C PHE A 8 8.25 -16.25 4.46
N LEU A 9 6.95 -16.35 4.16
CA LEU A 9 6.28 -17.63 3.97
C LEU A 9 6.40 -18.12 2.53
N TYR A 10 6.92 -19.34 2.37
CA TYR A 10 7.02 -20.02 1.09
C TYR A 10 6.31 -21.37 1.13
N PRO A 11 5.78 -21.87 0.00
CA PRO A 11 5.26 -23.23 -0.08
C PRO A 11 6.43 -24.22 0.08
N LYS A 12 6.18 -25.30 0.83
CA LYS A 12 7.09 -26.44 0.96
C LYS A 12 6.32 -27.70 0.57
N VAL A 13 6.85 -28.43 -0.42
CA VAL A 13 6.27 -29.69 -0.88
C VAL A 13 6.57 -30.78 0.14
N ASN A 14 5.53 -31.51 0.57
CA ASN A 14 5.70 -32.77 1.29
C ASN A 14 6.01 -33.86 0.26
N LYS A 15 7.26 -34.31 0.21
CA LYS A 15 7.70 -35.27 -0.80
C LYS A 15 7.08 -36.68 -0.62
N GLU A 16 6.65 -37.02 0.59
CA GLU A 16 6.00 -38.29 0.90
C GLU A 16 4.55 -38.35 0.37
N GLU A 17 3.91 -37.19 0.27
CA GLU A 17 2.52 -37.07 -0.24
C GLU A 17 2.47 -36.57 -1.69
N CYS A 18 3.60 -36.15 -2.24
CA CYS A 18 3.65 -35.58 -3.59
C CYS A 18 3.53 -36.66 -4.65
N ILE A 19 2.51 -36.56 -5.51
CA ILE A 19 2.29 -37.45 -6.66
C ILE A 19 2.89 -36.91 -7.95
N ASP A 20 3.72 -35.91 -7.89
CA ASP A 20 4.42 -35.24 -9.02
C ASP A 20 3.51 -34.82 -10.19
N CYS A 21 2.30 -34.34 -9.90
CA CYS A 21 1.31 -33.94 -10.91
C CYS A 21 1.59 -32.56 -11.54
N GLY A 22 2.59 -31.79 -11.07
CA GLY A 22 2.97 -30.46 -11.56
C GLY A 22 1.91 -29.36 -11.35
N LEU A 23 0.81 -29.61 -10.60
CA LEU A 23 -0.27 -28.64 -10.43
C LEU A 23 0.19 -27.38 -9.70
N CYS A 24 1.06 -27.52 -8.68
CA CYS A 24 1.61 -26.38 -7.93
C CYS A 24 2.43 -25.45 -8.83
N GLU A 25 3.15 -25.98 -9.81
CA GLU A 25 3.90 -25.20 -10.80
C GLU A 25 2.96 -24.51 -11.78
N LYS A 26 1.95 -25.23 -12.32
CA LYS A 26 0.96 -24.67 -13.25
C LYS A 26 0.18 -23.47 -12.69
N VAL A 27 -0.08 -23.46 -11.38
CA VAL A 27 -0.80 -22.35 -10.74
C VAL A 27 0.13 -21.30 -10.13
N CYS A 28 1.44 -21.46 -10.28
CA CYS A 28 2.41 -20.51 -9.75
C CYS A 28 2.44 -19.23 -10.59
N ASN A 29 2.13 -18.08 -9.97
CA ASN A 29 2.16 -16.80 -10.68
C ASN A 29 3.59 -16.32 -10.99
N GLU A 30 4.60 -16.79 -10.27
CA GLU A 30 6.02 -16.48 -10.55
C GLU A 30 6.50 -17.20 -11.82
N LEU A 31 6.06 -18.45 -12.04
CA LEU A 31 6.41 -19.25 -13.22
C LEU A 31 5.54 -18.92 -14.43
N HIS A 32 4.28 -18.63 -14.21
CA HIS A 32 3.28 -18.39 -15.25
C HIS A 32 2.49 -17.12 -14.95
N PRO A 33 3.08 -15.92 -15.07
CA PRO A 33 2.36 -14.66 -14.85
C PRO A 33 1.25 -14.50 -15.90
N TYR A 34 0.20 -13.75 -15.53
CA TYR A 34 -0.79 -13.31 -16.50
C TYR A 34 -0.23 -12.23 -17.43
N GLU A 35 -0.87 -12.06 -18.58
CA GLU A 35 -0.59 -10.96 -19.49
C GLU A 35 -1.01 -9.60 -18.88
N GLU A 36 -0.39 -8.54 -19.36
CA GLU A 36 -0.75 -7.18 -18.97
C GLU A 36 -2.18 -6.85 -19.35
N ARG A 37 -2.87 -6.15 -18.48
CA ARG A 37 -4.21 -5.64 -18.75
C ARG A 37 -4.20 -4.12 -18.79
N LYS A 38 -4.75 -3.54 -19.87
CA LYS A 38 -5.00 -2.12 -19.97
C LYS A 38 -6.30 -1.79 -19.21
N PRO A 39 -6.34 -0.71 -18.42
CA PRO A 39 -7.55 -0.31 -17.73
C PRO A 39 -8.58 0.25 -18.71
N LEU A 40 -9.87 0.14 -18.34
CA LEU A 40 -10.97 0.79 -19.04
C LEU A 40 -11.03 2.29 -18.71
N LYS A 41 -10.82 2.65 -17.42
CA LYS A 41 -10.84 4.03 -16.94
C LYS A 41 -9.85 4.24 -15.81
N VAL A 42 -9.37 5.48 -15.71
CA VAL A 42 -8.49 5.94 -14.64
C VAL A 42 -9.04 7.22 -14.05
N LEU A 43 -9.26 7.27 -12.75
CA LEU A 43 -9.93 8.37 -12.09
C LEU A 43 -9.20 8.79 -10.81
N ALA A 44 -9.26 10.09 -10.50
CA ALA A 44 -9.14 10.57 -9.13
C ALA A 44 -10.50 10.40 -8.44
N ALA A 45 -10.53 9.82 -7.25
CA ALA A 45 -11.81 9.58 -6.57
C ALA A 45 -11.69 9.68 -5.05
N THR A 46 -12.74 10.23 -4.42
CA THR A 46 -12.87 10.29 -2.97
C THR A 46 -14.26 9.88 -2.54
N ASN A 47 -14.38 9.26 -1.38
CA ASN A 47 -15.65 9.06 -0.71
C ASN A 47 -16.24 10.42 -0.30
N LYS A 48 -17.55 10.61 -0.48
CA LYS A 48 -18.25 11.82 -0.01
C LYS A 48 -18.34 11.91 1.52
N ASP A 49 -18.27 10.79 2.20
CA ASP A 49 -18.21 10.73 3.66
C ASP A 49 -16.78 11.00 4.14
N ASP A 50 -16.57 12.20 4.67
CA ASP A 50 -15.26 12.63 5.19
C ASP A 50 -14.81 11.84 6.41
N VAL A 51 -15.72 11.31 7.24
CA VAL A 51 -15.37 10.47 8.40
C VAL A 51 -14.76 9.16 7.91
N VAL A 52 -15.43 8.48 7.00
CA VAL A 52 -14.91 7.27 6.35
C VAL A 52 -13.58 7.54 5.64
N ARG A 53 -13.50 8.66 4.94
CA ARG A 53 -12.29 9.06 4.22
C ARG A 53 -11.11 9.28 5.17
N MET A 54 -11.32 9.93 6.33
CA MET A 54 -10.28 10.15 7.33
C MET A 54 -9.79 8.86 7.97
N HIS A 55 -10.67 7.88 8.20
CA HIS A 55 -10.29 6.55 8.73
C HIS A 55 -9.71 5.61 7.67
N SER A 56 -9.78 5.97 6.39
CA SER A 56 -9.18 5.20 5.28
C SER A 56 -7.74 5.64 5.03
N SER A 57 -6.93 4.77 4.42
CA SER A 57 -5.55 5.12 4.04
C SER A 57 -5.47 6.21 2.98
N SER A 58 -6.47 6.33 2.10
CA SER A 58 -6.53 7.28 1.00
C SER A 58 -7.96 7.82 0.82
N GLY A 59 -8.52 7.75 -0.37
CA GLY A 59 -9.83 8.29 -0.75
C GLY A 59 -11.06 7.54 -0.25
N GLY A 60 -10.93 6.42 0.47
CA GLY A 60 -12.06 5.71 1.09
C GLY A 60 -12.90 4.84 0.13
N ILE A 61 -12.35 4.44 -1.01
CA ILE A 61 -13.07 3.66 -2.05
C ILE A 61 -13.40 2.24 -1.56
N PHE A 62 -12.47 1.58 -0.85
CA PHE A 62 -12.69 0.24 -0.30
C PHE A 62 -13.97 0.15 0.53
N HIS A 63 -14.22 1.13 1.41
CA HIS A 63 -15.38 1.14 2.27
C HIS A 63 -16.71 1.15 1.48
N ILE A 64 -16.78 1.89 0.37
CA ILE A 64 -17.98 1.94 -0.50
C ILE A 64 -18.25 0.54 -1.07
N LEU A 65 -17.24 -0.12 -1.62
CA LEU A 65 -17.36 -1.46 -2.18
C LEU A 65 -17.74 -2.50 -1.13
N ALA A 66 -17.10 -2.42 0.05
CA ALA A 66 -17.40 -3.31 1.18
C ALA A 66 -18.83 -3.14 1.70
N GLN A 67 -19.26 -1.89 1.93
CA GLN A 67 -20.61 -1.58 2.40
C GLN A 67 -21.68 -2.11 1.43
N GLU A 68 -21.45 -1.94 0.12
CA GLU A 68 -22.39 -2.44 -0.88
C GLU A 68 -22.45 -3.97 -0.87
N THR A 69 -21.29 -4.62 -0.85
CA THR A 69 -21.23 -6.09 -0.80
C THR A 69 -21.96 -6.63 0.43
N ILE A 70 -21.73 -6.04 1.61
CA ILE A 70 -22.39 -6.45 2.86
C ILE A 70 -23.91 -6.18 2.80
N SER A 71 -24.34 -5.03 2.26
CA SER A 71 -25.77 -4.70 2.16
C SER A 71 -26.57 -5.68 1.29
N GLU A 72 -25.89 -6.38 0.40
CA GLU A 72 -26.46 -7.41 -0.48
C GLU A 72 -26.28 -8.84 0.08
N GLY A 73 -25.91 -8.99 1.37
CA GLY A 73 -25.70 -10.29 2.01
C GLY A 73 -24.41 -10.99 1.59
N GLY A 74 -23.48 -10.24 0.96
CA GLY A 74 -22.20 -10.75 0.49
C GLY A 74 -21.16 -10.88 1.61
N VAL A 75 -19.94 -11.25 1.18
CA VAL A 75 -18.78 -11.47 2.05
C VAL A 75 -17.60 -10.66 1.53
N VAL A 76 -16.89 -10.00 2.42
CA VAL A 76 -15.71 -9.19 2.08
C VAL A 76 -14.47 -9.82 2.67
N PHE A 77 -13.46 -10.05 1.83
CA PHE A 77 -12.12 -10.49 2.25
C PHE A 77 -11.17 -9.30 2.27
N GLY A 78 -10.37 -9.22 3.35
CA GLY A 78 -9.40 -8.16 3.54
C GLY A 78 -8.31 -8.52 4.54
N ALA A 79 -7.28 -7.68 4.61
CA ALA A 79 -6.18 -7.85 5.54
C ALA A 79 -6.54 -7.28 6.93
N ARG A 80 -6.35 -8.06 7.98
CA ARG A 80 -6.46 -7.61 9.38
C ARG A 80 -5.30 -8.10 10.23
N PHE A 81 -5.13 -7.53 11.40
CA PHE A 81 -4.25 -8.10 12.41
C PHE A 81 -4.93 -9.27 13.13
N ASP A 82 -4.15 -10.29 13.46
CA ASP A 82 -4.53 -11.35 14.38
C ASP A 82 -4.20 -10.95 15.84
N LYS A 83 -4.46 -11.87 16.79
CA LYS A 83 -4.20 -11.65 18.23
C LYS A 83 -2.71 -11.47 18.58
N GLN A 84 -1.79 -11.82 17.68
CA GLN A 84 -0.36 -11.66 17.82
C GLN A 84 0.17 -10.47 17.00
N TRP A 85 -0.71 -9.64 16.46
CA TRP A 85 -0.39 -8.50 15.59
C TRP A 85 0.35 -8.89 14.31
N GLN A 86 0.17 -10.14 13.85
CA GLN A 86 0.53 -10.54 12.50
C GLN A 86 -0.63 -10.27 11.55
N VAL A 87 -0.31 -10.06 10.26
CA VAL A 87 -1.34 -9.78 9.27
C VAL A 87 -1.85 -11.08 8.65
N VAL A 88 -3.16 -11.22 8.56
CA VAL A 88 -3.86 -12.33 7.90
C VAL A 88 -4.88 -11.79 6.91
N ILE A 89 -5.15 -12.54 5.85
CA ILE A 89 -6.35 -12.33 5.03
C ILE A 89 -7.48 -13.13 5.68
N ASP A 90 -8.56 -12.43 5.96
CA ASP A 90 -9.75 -13.01 6.59
C ASP A 90 -11.00 -12.42 5.96
N TYR A 91 -12.17 -12.87 6.36
CA TYR A 91 -13.43 -12.37 5.82
C TYR A 91 -14.32 -11.77 6.91
N ALA A 92 -15.25 -10.93 6.45
CA ALA A 92 -16.30 -10.32 7.27
C ALA A 92 -17.63 -10.37 6.52
N GLU A 93 -18.71 -10.51 7.29
CA GLU A 93 -20.10 -10.60 6.82
C GLU A 93 -20.95 -9.44 7.35
N ASP A 94 -20.33 -8.52 8.10
CA ASP A 94 -20.96 -7.31 8.62
C ASP A 94 -20.02 -6.10 8.61
N MET A 95 -20.56 -4.91 8.79
CA MET A 95 -19.78 -3.67 8.77
C MET A 95 -18.81 -3.54 9.95
N LYS A 96 -19.11 -4.16 11.10
CA LYS A 96 -18.20 -4.17 12.26
C LYS A 96 -16.91 -4.93 11.94
N GLY A 97 -17.02 -6.08 11.26
CA GLY A 97 -15.85 -6.84 10.79
C GLY A 97 -15.03 -6.09 9.74
N ILE A 98 -15.68 -5.24 8.91
CA ILE A 98 -15.00 -4.41 7.90
C ILE A 98 -14.04 -3.39 8.53
N GLU A 99 -14.31 -2.90 9.74
CA GLU A 99 -13.44 -1.94 10.43
C GLU A 99 -12.01 -2.49 10.59
N ALA A 100 -11.87 -3.79 10.85
CA ALA A 100 -10.57 -4.44 10.97
C ALA A 100 -9.75 -4.45 9.65
N PHE A 101 -10.42 -4.34 8.51
CA PHE A 101 -9.78 -4.29 7.18
C PHE A 101 -9.39 -2.85 6.78
N MET A 102 -9.96 -1.84 7.43
CA MET A 102 -9.62 -0.45 7.17
C MET A 102 -8.16 -0.16 7.51
N GLY A 103 -7.55 0.76 6.78
CA GLY A 103 -6.15 1.13 6.97
C GLY A 103 -5.14 0.14 6.37
N SER A 104 -3.99 0.66 5.96
CA SER A 104 -2.89 -0.14 5.40
C SER A 104 -2.17 -0.93 6.48
N LYS A 105 -1.74 -2.16 6.16
CA LYS A 105 -0.92 -3.02 7.00
C LYS A 105 0.33 -3.42 6.22
N TYR A 106 1.45 -2.78 6.51
CA TYR A 106 2.70 -3.00 5.79
C TYR A 106 3.49 -4.17 6.38
N VAL A 107 2.93 -5.37 6.28
CA VAL A 107 3.51 -6.65 6.70
C VAL A 107 2.98 -7.73 5.75
N GLN A 108 3.74 -8.79 5.47
CA GLN A 108 3.23 -9.92 4.69
C GLN A 108 2.00 -10.54 5.39
N ALA A 109 0.89 -10.58 4.67
CA ALA A 109 -0.31 -11.26 5.16
C ALA A 109 -0.23 -12.78 4.91
N ARG A 110 -0.60 -13.58 5.91
CA ARG A 110 -0.86 -15.00 5.73
C ARG A 110 -2.19 -15.19 5.05
N MET A 111 -2.25 -16.11 4.09
CA MET A 111 -3.48 -16.41 3.32
C MET A 111 -4.39 -17.39 4.05
N GLU A 112 -3.86 -18.18 4.95
CA GLU A 112 -4.57 -19.25 5.67
C GLU A 112 -5.56 -20.01 4.74
N THR A 113 -6.84 -20.05 5.06
CA THR A 113 -7.91 -20.68 4.27
C THR A 113 -8.65 -19.72 3.34
N ALA A 114 -8.22 -18.45 3.22
CA ALA A 114 -8.99 -17.40 2.53
C ALA A 114 -9.42 -17.75 1.09
N TYR A 115 -8.58 -18.45 0.32
CA TYR A 115 -8.97 -18.89 -1.04
C TYR A 115 -10.02 -20.00 -1.02
N VAL A 116 -9.92 -20.92 -0.07
CA VAL A 116 -10.87 -22.03 0.10
C VAL A 116 -12.22 -21.48 0.54
N ASP A 117 -12.23 -20.56 1.52
CA ASP A 117 -13.43 -19.91 2.01
C ASP A 117 -14.08 -19.04 0.93
N ALA A 118 -13.31 -18.27 0.18
CA ALA A 118 -13.82 -17.51 -0.95
C ALA A 118 -14.51 -18.42 -1.99
N LYS A 119 -13.87 -19.55 -2.34
CA LYS A 119 -14.46 -20.53 -3.27
C LYS A 119 -15.75 -21.13 -2.70
N ARG A 120 -15.82 -21.44 -1.41
CA ARG A 120 -17.01 -21.93 -0.73
C ARG A 120 -18.16 -20.95 -0.88
N PHE A 121 -17.99 -19.68 -0.46
CA PHE A 121 -19.02 -18.64 -0.57
C PHE A 121 -19.46 -18.38 -2.01
N LEU A 122 -18.53 -18.39 -2.97
CA LEU A 122 -18.86 -18.27 -4.39
C LEU A 122 -19.72 -19.42 -4.90
N THR A 123 -19.44 -20.65 -4.45
CA THR A 123 -20.19 -21.84 -4.84
C THR A 123 -21.57 -21.88 -4.20
N GLU A 124 -21.72 -21.32 -3.00
CA GLU A 124 -23.00 -21.08 -2.32
C GLU A 124 -23.84 -19.96 -2.96
N GLY A 125 -23.32 -19.31 -4.03
CA GLY A 125 -24.01 -18.25 -4.74
C GLY A 125 -23.92 -16.85 -4.08
N ARG A 126 -23.15 -16.72 -2.99
CA ARG A 126 -22.97 -15.45 -2.29
C ARG A 126 -22.06 -14.50 -3.10
N LYS A 127 -22.31 -13.19 -3.04
CA LYS A 127 -21.39 -12.19 -3.54
C LYS A 127 -20.13 -12.15 -2.69
N VAL A 128 -18.98 -12.09 -3.36
CA VAL A 128 -17.67 -12.00 -2.70
C VAL A 128 -16.92 -10.79 -3.24
N LEU A 129 -16.51 -9.89 -2.34
CA LEU A 129 -15.51 -8.88 -2.60
C LEU A 129 -14.18 -9.38 -2.03
N PHE A 130 -13.21 -9.67 -2.87
CA PHE A 130 -11.89 -10.10 -2.42
C PHE A 130 -10.86 -8.99 -2.64
N THR A 131 -10.23 -8.53 -1.55
CA THR A 131 -9.19 -7.49 -1.61
C THR A 131 -7.83 -8.03 -1.20
N GLY A 132 -6.77 -7.65 -1.92
CA GLY A 132 -5.43 -8.12 -1.62
C GLY A 132 -4.36 -7.44 -2.46
N THR A 133 -3.10 -7.85 -2.28
CA THR A 133 -2.01 -7.43 -3.15
C THR A 133 -2.21 -7.99 -4.56
N PRO A 134 -1.62 -7.39 -5.62
CA PRO A 134 -1.75 -7.90 -6.99
C PRO A 134 -1.40 -9.39 -7.13
N CYS A 135 -0.34 -9.85 -6.45
CA CYS A 135 0.05 -11.27 -6.48
C CYS A 135 -0.95 -12.19 -5.75
N GLN A 136 -1.63 -11.71 -4.70
CA GLN A 136 -2.69 -12.45 -4.03
C GLN A 136 -3.94 -12.56 -4.91
N ILE A 137 -4.31 -11.50 -5.62
CA ILE A 137 -5.44 -11.55 -6.57
C ILE A 137 -5.12 -12.49 -7.74
N ALA A 138 -3.91 -12.41 -8.32
CA ALA A 138 -3.48 -13.36 -9.35
C ALA A 138 -3.51 -14.82 -8.85
N GLY A 139 -3.07 -15.05 -7.61
CA GLY A 139 -3.13 -16.35 -6.94
C GLY A 139 -4.56 -16.85 -6.75
N LEU A 140 -5.50 -15.99 -6.35
CA LEU A 140 -6.92 -16.33 -6.24
C LEU A 140 -7.50 -16.80 -7.56
N HIS A 141 -7.27 -16.07 -8.65
CA HIS A 141 -7.77 -16.45 -9.98
C HIS A 141 -7.20 -17.79 -10.43
N LYS A 142 -5.91 -18.05 -10.20
CA LYS A 142 -5.29 -19.35 -10.50
C LYS A 142 -5.82 -20.49 -9.63
N PHE A 143 -6.14 -20.23 -8.36
CA PHE A 143 -6.76 -21.20 -7.46
C PHE A 143 -8.19 -21.55 -7.90
N LEU A 144 -8.97 -20.56 -8.28
CA LEU A 144 -10.38 -20.76 -8.69
C LEU A 144 -10.51 -21.46 -10.04
N LYS A 145 -9.54 -21.30 -10.96
CA LYS A 145 -9.46 -21.93 -12.30
C LYS A 145 -10.59 -21.60 -13.28
N LYS A 146 -11.61 -20.86 -12.85
CA LYS A 146 -12.73 -20.41 -13.67
C LYS A 146 -13.22 -19.04 -13.20
N PRO A 147 -13.87 -18.25 -14.08
CA PRO A 147 -14.51 -17.01 -13.66
C PRO A 147 -15.74 -17.29 -12.80
N TYR A 148 -16.07 -16.29 -11.95
CA TYR A 148 -17.29 -16.27 -11.14
C TYR A 148 -17.91 -14.87 -11.28
N ASP A 149 -19.17 -14.80 -11.68
CA ASP A 149 -19.89 -13.53 -11.86
C ASP A 149 -20.15 -12.82 -10.52
N ASN A 150 -20.31 -13.59 -9.45
CA ASN A 150 -20.51 -13.13 -8.08
C ASN A 150 -19.18 -12.79 -7.33
N LEU A 151 -18.03 -12.81 -8.00
CA LEU A 151 -16.74 -12.37 -7.46
C LEU A 151 -16.36 -11.01 -7.99
N THR A 152 -16.10 -10.04 -7.12
CA THR A 152 -15.41 -8.78 -7.44
C THR A 152 -14.04 -8.77 -6.78
N THR A 153 -13.00 -8.48 -7.54
CA THR A 153 -11.62 -8.45 -7.04
C THR A 153 -11.06 -7.04 -7.05
N VAL A 154 -10.39 -6.67 -5.97
CA VAL A 154 -9.74 -5.37 -5.80
C VAL A 154 -8.30 -5.57 -5.38
N ASP A 155 -7.38 -5.01 -6.13
CA ASP A 155 -5.99 -4.88 -5.70
C ASP A 155 -5.60 -3.42 -5.48
N PHE A 156 -4.34 -3.21 -5.17
CA PHE A 156 -3.78 -1.86 -5.02
C PHE A 156 -2.39 -1.77 -5.65
N ILE A 157 -1.95 -0.54 -5.96
CA ILE A 157 -0.58 -0.33 -6.43
C ILE A 157 0.37 -0.68 -5.27
N CYS A 158 1.01 -1.83 -5.39
CA CYS A 158 1.82 -2.42 -4.33
C CYS A 158 3.29 -2.01 -4.47
N HIS A 159 3.86 -1.43 -3.42
CA HIS A 159 5.29 -1.11 -3.33
C HIS A 159 6.14 -2.36 -3.11
N GLY A 160 5.68 -3.24 -2.22
CA GLY A 160 6.34 -4.47 -1.79
C GLY A 160 5.84 -4.90 -0.42
N THR A 161 6.20 -6.09 0.00
CA THR A 161 5.69 -6.71 1.23
C THR A 161 6.81 -6.88 2.25
N PRO A 162 6.75 -6.18 3.41
CA PRO A 162 7.76 -6.30 4.47
C PRO A 162 7.73 -7.64 5.22
N SER A 163 8.88 -7.97 5.81
CA SER A 163 9.10 -9.19 6.60
C SER A 163 8.25 -9.22 7.88
N PRO A 164 7.48 -10.32 8.10
CA PRO A 164 6.78 -10.54 9.37
C PRO A 164 7.72 -10.71 10.57
N LYS A 165 8.91 -11.26 10.35
CA LYS A 165 9.93 -11.43 11.40
C LYS A 165 10.44 -10.08 11.88
N VAL A 166 10.81 -9.19 10.96
CA VAL A 166 11.24 -7.82 11.31
C VAL A 166 10.13 -7.06 12.04
N TRP A 167 8.87 -7.21 11.59
CA TRP A 167 7.72 -6.63 12.26
C TRP A 167 7.57 -7.16 13.69
N SER A 168 7.67 -8.45 13.88
CA SER A 168 7.59 -9.09 15.21
C SER A 168 8.64 -8.55 16.16
N ILE A 169 9.92 -8.55 15.74
CA ILE A 169 11.03 -8.08 16.56
C ILE A 169 10.87 -6.59 16.90
N TYR A 170 10.41 -5.79 15.91
CA TYR A 170 10.15 -4.36 16.13
C TYR A 170 9.07 -4.12 17.19
N LEU A 171 7.96 -4.87 17.14
CA LEU A 171 6.91 -4.75 18.17
C LEU A 171 7.42 -5.15 19.56
N ASP A 172 8.17 -6.25 19.65
CA ASP A 172 8.72 -6.72 20.93
C ASP A 172 9.73 -5.73 21.54
N GLU A 173 10.47 -5.02 20.72
CA GLU A 173 11.41 -3.99 21.17
C GLU A 173 10.69 -2.70 21.61
N VAL A 174 9.63 -2.29 20.88
CA VAL A 174 8.92 -1.03 21.16
C VAL A 174 7.94 -1.16 22.32
N VAL A 175 7.34 -2.35 22.50
CA VAL A 175 6.33 -2.60 23.55
C VAL A 175 6.89 -3.53 24.59
N SER A 176 7.59 -2.98 25.58
CA SER A 176 8.23 -3.75 26.68
C SER A 176 7.23 -4.57 27.52
N SER A 177 5.96 -4.15 27.58
CA SER A 177 4.86 -4.89 28.23
C SER A 177 4.34 -6.08 27.42
N GLY A 178 4.95 -6.34 26.26
CA GLY A 178 4.59 -7.42 25.35
C GLY A 178 3.39 -7.13 24.45
N ARG A 179 3.27 -7.85 23.35
CA ARG A 179 2.27 -7.62 22.29
C ARG A 179 0.81 -7.75 22.76
N LYS A 180 0.53 -8.49 23.82
CA LYS A 180 -0.82 -8.59 24.41
C LYS A 180 -1.36 -7.26 24.93
N ALA A 181 -0.45 -6.32 25.25
CA ALA A 181 -0.78 -4.99 25.71
C ALA A 181 -1.15 -4.03 24.57
N ILE A 182 -0.90 -4.39 23.31
CA ILE A 182 -1.21 -3.55 22.16
C ILE A 182 -2.72 -3.49 21.96
N ASN A 183 -3.23 -2.26 21.77
CA ASN A 183 -4.64 -1.99 21.54
C ASN A 183 -4.93 -1.66 20.07
N ASP A 184 -4.02 -0.94 19.40
CA ASP A 184 -4.20 -0.48 18.03
C ASP A 184 -2.86 -0.21 17.33
N VAL A 185 -2.84 -0.44 16.01
CA VAL A 185 -1.72 -0.13 15.12
C VAL A 185 -2.24 0.52 13.85
N GLN A 186 -1.84 1.77 13.62
CA GLN A 186 -2.18 2.53 12.42
C GLN A 186 -0.92 2.92 11.67
N PHE A 187 -0.70 2.31 10.51
CA PHE A 187 0.44 2.66 9.67
C PHE A 187 0.29 4.00 8.96
N ARG A 188 -0.96 4.48 8.84
CA ARG A 188 -1.29 5.68 8.08
C ARG A 188 -2.33 6.55 8.80
N ASN A 189 -2.03 6.93 10.04
CA ASN A 189 -2.85 7.88 10.77
C ASN A 189 -2.73 9.29 10.14
N LYS A 190 -3.85 9.89 9.75
CA LYS A 190 -3.91 11.16 9.02
C LYS A 190 -4.14 12.39 9.90
N ASN A 191 -3.94 12.32 11.21
CA ASN A 191 -4.12 13.47 12.09
C ASN A 191 -3.25 14.68 11.73
N ASN A 192 -2.09 14.43 11.08
CA ASN A 192 -1.19 15.47 10.56
C ASN A 192 -1.31 15.65 9.04
N GLY A 193 -2.43 15.20 8.44
CA GLY A 193 -2.67 15.21 7.00
C GLY A 193 -2.28 13.91 6.30
N TRP A 194 -2.82 13.71 5.11
CA TRP A 194 -2.57 12.52 4.30
C TRP A 194 -1.14 12.44 3.75
N LYS A 195 -0.54 13.59 3.43
CA LYS A 195 0.84 13.65 2.90
C LYS A 195 1.90 13.48 3.99
N LYS A 196 1.56 13.76 5.24
CA LYS A 196 2.46 13.69 6.40
C LYS A 196 1.92 12.76 7.48
N PHE A 197 1.36 11.63 7.05
CA PHE A 197 0.76 10.67 7.97
C PHE A 197 1.76 10.14 9.02
N ASN A 198 1.22 9.72 10.15
CA ASN A 198 1.98 9.10 11.22
C ASN A 198 1.77 7.58 11.26
N PHE A 199 2.81 6.88 11.70
CA PHE A 199 2.67 5.58 12.31
C PHE A 199 2.25 5.79 13.76
N VAL A 200 1.16 5.11 14.19
CA VAL A 200 0.67 5.18 15.57
C VAL A 200 0.54 3.77 16.11
N LEU A 201 1.04 3.56 17.33
CA LEU A 201 0.95 2.32 18.09
C LEU A 201 0.43 2.65 19.48
N SER A 202 -0.75 2.14 19.83
CA SER A 202 -1.37 2.32 21.14
C SER A 202 -1.30 1.02 21.94
N TYR A 203 -0.88 1.11 23.21
CA TYR A 203 -0.72 -0.04 24.09
C TYR A 203 -0.93 0.34 25.55
N ASN A 204 -1.23 -0.65 26.40
CA ASN A 204 -1.33 -0.47 27.84
C ASN A 204 -0.03 -0.88 28.54
N HIS A 205 0.40 -0.12 29.53
CA HIS A 205 1.51 -0.44 30.42
C HIS A 205 1.20 0.10 31.82
N GLU A 206 1.35 -0.75 32.85
CA GLU A 206 1.03 -0.40 34.25
C GLU A 206 -0.34 0.30 34.39
N GLU A 207 -1.40 -0.32 33.82
CA GLU A 207 -2.78 0.18 33.83
C GLU A 207 -3.01 1.55 33.14
N LYS A 208 -1.96 2.09 32.49
CA LYS A 208 -2.04 3.32 31.72
C LYS A 208 -2.03 3.06 30.21
N SER A 209 -2.79 3.87 29.50
CA SER A 209 -2.76 3.86 28.04
C SER A 209 -1.62 4.73 27.53
N HIS A 210 -0.81 4.16 26.67
CA HIS A 210 0.31 4.83 26.01
C HIS A 210 0.07 4.86 24.50
N SER A 211 0.56 5.90 23.85
CA SER A 211 0.55 6.02 22.40
C SER A 211 1.90 6.50 21.89
N LEU A 212 2.51 5.69 21.03
CA LEU A 212 3.69 6.08 20.26
C LEU A 212 3.21 6.59 18.91
N SER A 213 3.43 7.87 18.64
CA SER A 213 3.12 8.50 17.36
C SER A 213 4.39 9.05 16.74
N SER A 214 4.70 8.67 15.52
CA SER A 214 5.87 9.17 14.80
C SER A 214 5.57 9.37 13.31
N TRP A 215 6.09 10.46 12.76
CA TRP A 215 6.01 10.70 11.32
C TRP A 215 6.64 9.53 10.54
N PHE A 216 5.98 9.07 9.48
CA PHE A 216 6.43 7.89 8.72
C PHE A 216 7.89 7.97 8.29
N ALA A 217 8.40 9.17 7.98
CA ALA A 217 9.79 9.37 7.54
C ALA A 217 10.82 9.32 8.70
N THR A 218 10.38 9.33 9.95
CA THR A 218 11.23 9.19 11.15
C THR A 218 11.01 7.87 11.88
N ASN A 219 9.88 7.21 11.68
CA ASN A 219 9.62 5.88 12.25
C ASN A 219 10.59 4.85 11.67
N HIS A 220 11.27 4.09 12.52
CA HIS A 220 12.33 3.16 12.10
C HIS A 220 11.82 2.04 11.19
N TYR A 221 10.69 1.41 11.53
CA TYR A 221 10.10 0.36 10.72
C TYR A 221 9.64 0.90 9.35
N MET A 222 8.93 2.03 9.33
CA MET A 222 8.50 2.67 8.09
C MET A 222 9.69 3.09 7.21
N ARG A 223 10.78 3.56 7.80
CA ARG A 223 12.01 3.87 7.06
C ARG A 223 12.64 2.62 6.45
N ALA A 224 12.73 1.51 7.21
CA ALA A 224 13.24 0.25 6.66
C ALA A 224 12.38 -0.25 5.48
N PHE A 225 11.06 -0.11 5.58
CA PHE A 225 10.11 -0.42 4.50
C PHE A 225 10.32 0.49 3.28
N LEU A 226 10.27 1.81 3.46
CA LEU A 226 10.34 2.79 2.37
C LEU A 226 11.72 2.92 1.71
N HIS A 227 12.77 2.40 2.36
CA HIS A 227 14.10 2.26 1.79
C HIS A 227 14.36 0.86 1.20
N ASP A 228 13.31 0.06 0.99
CA ASP A 228 13.37 -1.25 0.34
C ASP A 228 14.32 -2.26 1.04
N MET A 229 14.54 -2.08 2.35
CA MET A 229 15.46 -2.90 3.15
C MET A 229 14.87 -4.25 3.52
N ILE A 230 13.55 -4.28 3.85
CA ILE A 230 12.92 -5.41 4.52
C ILE A 230 11.84 -6.09 3.67
N LEU A 231 11.87 -5.89 2.35
CA LEU A 231 10.88 -6.45 1.45
C LEU A 231 11.19 -7.90 1.08
N ARG A 232 10.12 -8.65 0.74
CA ARG A 232 10.22 -10.02 0.21
C ARG A 232 11.07 -10.05 -1.05
N PRO A 233 11.99 -11.02 -1.24
CA PRO A 233 12.83 -11.11 -2.43
C PRO A 233 12.07 -11.03 -3.76
N SER A 234 10.93 -11.73 -3.90
CA SER A 234 10.13 -11.69 -5.12
C SER A 234 9.51 -10.30 -5.42
N CYS A 235 9.40 -9.41 -4.44
CA CYS A 235 8.91 -8.05 -4.67
C CYS A 235 9.85 -7.20 -5.53
N TYR A 236 11.13 -7.53 -5.58
CA TYR A 236 12.13 -6.83 -6.42
C TYR A 236 12.07 -7.23 -7.90
N GLN A 237 11.34 -8.30 -8.23
CA GLN A 237 11.10 -8.78 -9.60
C GLN A 237 9.64 -9.22 -9.76
N CYS A 238 8.70 -8.43 -9.22
CA CYS A 238 7.31 -8.78 -9.08
C CYS A 238 6.61 -9.01 -10.43
N GLN A 239 6.07 -10.20 -10.62
CA GLN A 239 5.37 -10.60 -11.84
C GLN A 239 3.90 -10.13 -11.91
N ALA A 240 3.37 -9.50 -10.84
CA ALA A 240 1.96 -9.10 -10.78
C ALA A 240 1.71 -7.61 -11.07
N LYS A 241 2.71 -6.89 -11.58
CA LYS A 241 2.62 -5.47 -11.99
C LYS A 241 1.83 -5.28 -13.29
N SER A 242 1.53 -4.02 -13.66
CA SER A 242 0.93 -3.66 -14.97
C SER A 242 -0.42 -4.35 -15.25
N GLY A 243 -1.28 -4.50 -14.23
CA GLY A 243 -2.58 -5.15 -14.39
C GLY A 243 -2.54 -6.68 -14.55
N ARG A 244 -1.37 -7.31 -14.40
CA ARG A 244 -1.22 -8.78 -14.43
C ARG A 244 -1.89 -9.50 -13.27
N SER A 245 -2.33 -8.78 -12.24
CA SER A 245 -3.19 -9.34 -11.18
C SER A 245 -4.52 -9.87 -11.69
N GLN A 246 -5.02 -9.32 -12.80
CA GLN A 246 -6.35 -9.57 -13.36
C GLN A 246 -7.49 -9.10 -12.43
N SER A 247 -7.23 -8.13 -11.53
CA SER A 247 -8.26 -7.54 -10.67
C SER A 247 -9.33 -6.79 -11.47
N ASP A 248 -10.53 -6.68 -10.93
CA ASP A 248 -11.62 -5.89 -11.52
C ASP A 248 -11.39 -4.39 -11.29
N ILE A 249 -10.83 -4.04 -10.13
CA ILE A 249 -10.52 -2.66 -9.72
C ILE A 249 -9.12 -2.63 -9.10
N THR A 250 -8.35 -1.57 -9.40
CA THR A 250 -7.12 -1.24 -8.67
C THR A 250 -7.30 0.09 -7.96
N ILE A 251 -6.97 0.15 -6.67
CA ILE A 251 -7.01 1.38 -5.88
C ILE A 251 -5.60 1.77 -5.43
N ALA A 252 -5.35 3.07 -5.27
CA ALA A 252 -4.08 3.56 -4.72
C ALA A 252 -4.23 4.97 -4.16
N ASP A 253 -3.16 5.52 -3.60
CA ASP A 253 -3.03 6.96 -3.40
C ASP A 253 -2.84 7.64 -4.75
N PHE A 254 -3.50 8.76 -4.98
CA PHE A 254 -3.21 9.59 -6.14
C PHE A 254 -2.08 10.57 -5.84
N TRP A 255 -0.85 10.05 -5.72
CA TRP A 255 0.31 10.92 -5.55
C TRP A 255 0.41 11.91 -6.70
N GLY A 256 0.72 13.16 -6.39
CA GLY A 256 0.79 14.22 -7.42
C GLY A 256 -0.56 14.81 -7.82
N ILE A 257 -1.66 14.52 -7.10
CA ILE A 257 -3.00 15.06 -7.38
C ILE A 257 -3.02 16.58 -7.54
N HIS A 258 -2.20 17.31 -6.75
CA HIS A 258 -2.07 18.76 -6.82
C HIS A 258 -1.61 19.29 -8.20
N THR A 259 -0.99 18.44 -9.02
CA THR A 259 -0.56 18.81 -10.38
C THR A 259 -1.60 18.47 -11.45
N VAL A 260 -2.56 17.57 -11.13
CA VAL A 260 -3.59 17.09 -12.08
C VAL A 260 -4.94 17.72 -11.78
N PHE A 261 -5.36 17.67 -10.53
CA PHE A 261 -6.61 18.26 -10.04
C PHE A 261 -6.37 18.95 -8.69
N PRO A 262 -5.83 20.20 -8.68
CA PRO A 262 -5.50 20.92 -7.44
C PRO A 262 -6.69 21.06 -6.48
N GLU A 263 -7.91 21.16 -7.00
CA GLU A 263 -9.14 21.27 -6.23
C GLU A 263 -9.54 19.99 -5.48
N MET A 264 -8.94 18.85 -5.82
CA MET A 264 -9.14 17.58 -5.11
C MET A 264 -8.03 17.32 -4.08
N ASP A 265 -7.10 18.27 -3.91
CA ASP A 265 -5.96 18.17 -2.98
C ASP A 265 -6.23 18.90 -1.67
N ASP A 266 -7.05 18.32 -0.81
CA ASP A 266 -7.44 18.87 0.50
C ASP A 266 -6.69 18.21 1.69
N ASP A 267 -5.65 17.43 1.41
CA ASP A 267 -4.81 16.67 2.36
C ASP A 267 -5.55 15.64 3.24
N LYS A 268 -6.82 15.30 2.89
CA LYS A 268 -7.57 14.22 3.53
C LYS A 268 -7.35 12.86 2.84
N GLY A 269 -6.72 12.86 1.67
CA GLY A 269 -6.43 11.69 0.83
C GLY A 269 -7.34 11.59 -0.39
N THR A 270 -6.72 11.59 -1.58
CA THR A 270 -7.39 11.32 -2.84
C THR A 270 -6.93 9.99 -3.38
N GLY A 271 -7.89 9.12 -3.69
CA GLY A 271 -7.63 7.81 -4.27
C GLY A 271 -7.41 7.88 -5.77
N LEU A 272 -6.45 7.11 -6.26
CA LEU A 272 -6.38 6.70 -7.65
C LEU A 272 -7.26 5.46 -7.81
N LEU A 273 -8.29 5.57 -8.63
CA LEU A 273 -9.25 4.49 -8.93
C LEU A 273 -9.06 4.08 -10.38
N ILE A 274 -8.64 2.84 -10.58
CA ILE A 274 -8.40 2.23 -11.88
C ILE A 274 -9.45 1.15 -12.09
N ILE A 275 -10.27 1.30 -13.12
CA ILE A 275 -11.31 0.34 -13.49
C ILE A 275 -10.77 -0.55 -14.58
N ASN A 276 -10.64 -1.84 -14.29
CA ASN A 276 -10.03 -2.82 -15.19
C ASN A 276 -11.06 -3.62 -15.98
N THR A 277 -12.30 -3.76 -15.47
CA THR A 277 -13.37 -4.55 -16.10
C THR A 277 -14.73 -3.83 -16.02
N ALA A 278 -15.67 -4.20 -16.89
CA ALA A 278 -17.05 -3.74 -16.81
C ALA A 278 -17.73 -4.14 -15.49
N LYS A 279 -17.40 -5.32 -14.95
CA LYS A 279 -17.86 -5.79 -13.63
C LYS A 279 -17.36 -4.87 -12.52
N GLY A 280 -16.08 -4.49 -12.53
CA GLY A 280 -15.53 -3.53 -11.58
C GLY A 280 -16.20 -2.16 -11.67
N GLN A 281 -16.54 -1.69 -12.88
CA GLN A 281 -17.29 -0.45 -13.08
C GLN A 281 -18.70 -0.53 -12.48
N SER A 282 -19.38 -1.66 -12.64
CA SER A 282 -20.74 -1.87 -12.13
C SER A 282 -20.80 -2.05 -10.61
N ALA A 283 -19.71 -2.51 -9.97
CA ALA A 283 -19.64 -2.66 -8.53
C ALA A 283 -19.56 -1.32 -7.77
N LEU A 284 -19.26 -0.22 -8.46
CA LEU A 284 -19.09 1.09 -7.83
C LEU A 284 -20.44 1.84 -7.68
N LYS A 285 -20.64 2.45 -6.51
CA LYS A 285 -21.76 3.39 -6.27
C LYS A 285 -21.29 4.81 -6.54
N TRP A 286 -21.43 5.24 -7.78
CA TRP A 286 -20.98 6.53 -8.29
C TRP A 286 -21.54 7.72 -7.52
N ASN A 287 -22.78 7.63 -7.03
CA ASN A 287 -23.43 8.66 -6.22
C ASN A 287 -22.77 8.87 -4.84
N LYS A 288 -21.96 7.92 -4.35
CA LYS A 288 -21.16 8.03 -3.11
C LYS A 288 -19.76 8.60 -3.33
N LEU A 289 -19.37 8.86 -4.58
CA LEU A 289 -18.05 9.33 -4.96
C LEU A 289 -18.07 10.78 -5.44
N ILE A 290 -16.97 11.50 -5.13
CA ILE A 290 -16.51 12.66 -5.89
C ILE A 290 -15.36 12.15 -6.76
N TYR A 291 -15.46 12.33 -8.07
CA TYR A 291 -14.46 11.78 -8.99
C TYR A 291 -14.24 12.63 -10.23
N LYS A 292 -13.03 12.51 -10.80
CA LYS A 292 -12.67 13.09 -12.11
C LYS A 292 -11.86 12.06 -12.91
N GLU A 293 -12.19 11.91 -14.17
CA GLU A 293 -11.45 11.04 -15.09
C GLU A 293 -10.14 11.73 -15.54
N THR A 294 -9.08 10.95 -15.69
CA THR A 294 -7.76 11.42 -16.10
C THR A 294 -7.10 10.42 -17.04
N SER A 295 -5.99 10.84 -17.67
CA SER A 295 -5.18 9.92 -18.46
C SER A 295 -4.33 9.00 -17.56
N ALA A 296 -4.10 7.77 -18.03
CA ALA A 296 -3.21 6.83 -17.39
C ALA A 296 -1.78 7.42 -17.20
N GLU A 297 -1.29 8.17 -18.19
CA GLU A 297 0.01 8.83 -18.12
C GLU A 297 0.10 9.83 -16.95
N SER A 298 -0.90 10.69 -16.79
CA SER A 298 -0.95 11.67 -15.69
C SER A 298 -1.04 10.99 -14.32
N ALA A 299 -1.85 9.93 -14.20
CA ALA A 299 -2.06 9.19 -12.96
C ALA A 299 -0.82 8.40 -12.53
N TYR A 300 -0.12 7.76 -13.48
CA TYR A 300 1.00 6.89 -13.17
C TYR A 300 2.33 7.62 -12.99
N ARG A 301 2.45 8.86 -13.44
CA ARG A 301 3.68 9.68 -13.30
C ARG A 301 4.24 9.70 -11.89
N HIS A 302 3.38 9.72 -10.88
CA HIS A 302 3.75 9.73 -9.46
C HIS A 302 3.49 8.38 -8.76
N ASN A 303 3.14 7.34 -9.53
CA ASN A 303 2.87 5.99 -9.07
C ASN A 303 3.70 4.93 -9.85
N PRO A 304 5.04 5.05 -9.91
CA PRO A 304 5.88 4.18 -10.71
C PRO A 304 5.78 2.70 -10.32
N SER A 305 5.38 2.41 -9.09
CA SER A 305 5.16 1.05 -8.60
C SER A 305 4.00 0.31 -9.31
N TYR A 306 3.22 0.98 -10.14
CA TYR A 306 2.27 0.29 -11.02
C TYR A 306 3.00 -0.55 -12.08
N PHE A 307 4.07 -0.03 -12.67
CA PHE A 307 4.84 -0.69 -13.74
C PHE A 307 6.10 -1.37 -13.23
N HIS A 308 6.79 -0.76 -12.26
CA HIS A 308 8.15 -1.14 -11.91
C HIS A 308 8.23 -1.70 -10.48
N SER A 309 9.01 -2.76 -10.36
CA SER A 309 9.48 -3.23 -9.05
C SER A 309 10.52 -2.26 -8.51
N VAL A 310 10.60 -2.19 -7.18
CA VAL A 310 11.67 -1.44 -6.50
C VAL A 310 12.98 -2.22 -6.54
N SER A 311 14.10 -1.54 -6.29
CA SER A 311 15.40 -2.19 -6.17
C SER A 311 15.72 -2.48 -4.71
N ALA A 312 16.31 -3.65 -4.43
CA ALA A 312 16.72 -4.00 -3.07
C ALA A 312 17.76 -2.98 -2.54
N HIS A 313 17.61 -2.61 -1.26
CA HIS A 313 18.61 -1.77 -0.61
C HIS A 313 19.99 -2.45 -0.63
N PRO A 314 21.10 -1.75 -0.93
CA PRO A 314 22.43 -2.37 -1.06
C PRO A 314 22.92 -3.12 0.19
N ARG A 315 22.37 -2.82 1.36
CA ARG A 315 22.70 -3.48 2.62
C ARG A 315 21.64 -4.47 3.09
N ARG A 316 20.70 -4.85 2.23
CA ARG A 316 19.62 -5.77 2.59
C ARG A 316 20.16 -7.12 3.11
N GLU A 317 21.06 -7.73 2.38
CA GLU A 317 21.66 -9.03 2.77
C GLU A 317 22.39 -8.95 4.12
N SER A 318 23.22 -7.91 4.30
CA SER A 318 23.93 -7.71 5.57
C SER A 318 23.00 -7.38 6.74
N PHE A 319 21.86 -6.71 6.48
CA PHE A 319 20.83 -6.47 7.47
C PHE A 319 20.22 -7.78 7.98
N PHE A 320 19.75 -8.65 7.06
CA PHE A 320 19.13 -9.91 7.45
C PHE A 320 20.14 -10.89 8.08
N ALA A 321 21.40 -10.91 7.59
CA ALA A 321 22.45 -11.72 8.19
C ALA A 321 22.76 -11.33 9.66
N ALA A 322 22.58 -10.05 10.01
CA ALA A 322 22.81 -9.57 11.36
C ALA A 322 21.55 -9.59 12.25
N LEU A 323 20.36 -9.85 11.67
CA LEU A 323 19.08 -9.68 12.38
C LEU A 323 18.97 -10.55 13.64
N ASP A 324 19.34 -11.84 13.54
CA ASP A 324 19.19 -12.79 14.65
C ASP A 324 20.25 -12.60 15.76
N SER A 325 21.39 -11.98 15.45
CA SER A 325 22.46 -11.68 16.41
C SER A 325 22.38 -10.26 16.99
N SER A 326 21.46 -9.43 16.47
CA SER A 326 21.29 -8.05 16.95
C SER A 326 20.48 -8.00 18.23
N THR A 327 20.92 -7.20 19.19
CA THR A 327 20.17 -6.92 20.44
C THR A 327 19.07 -5.88 20.25
N SER A 328 19.12 -5.10 19.18
CA SER A 328 18.13 -4.08 18.83
C SER A 328 17.92 -4.01 17.32
N VAL A 329 16.68 -4.22 16.88
CA VAL A 329 16.34 -4.05 15.45
C VAL A 329 16.31 -2.57 15.07
N ILE A 330 15.96 -1.69 15.99
CA ILE A 330 15.97 -0.23 15.79
C ILE A 330 17.38 0.25 15.48
N ASP A 331 18.37 -0.12 16.30
CA ASP A 331 19.77 0.23 16.07
C ASP A 331 20.31 -0.38 14.77
N LEU A 332 19.92 -1.62 14.47
CA LEU A 332 20.31 -2.28 13.24
C LEU A 332 19.76 -1.55 12.01
N ILE A 333 18.49 -1.11 12.04
CA ILE A 333 17.88 -0.29 10.99
C ILE A 333 18.63 1.04 10.84
N GLU A 334 18.88 1.76 11.94
CA GLU A 334 19.60 3.04 11.92
C GLU A 334 21.01 2.90 11.32
N LYS A 335 21.77 1.89 11.78
CA LYS A 335 23.11 1.59 11.24
C LYS A 335 23.05 1.27 9.75
N SER A 336 22.06 0.47 9.34
CA SER A 336 21.92 0.03 7.95
C SER A 336 21.47 1.15 7.02
N LEU A 337 20.67 2.12 7.49
CA LEU A 337 20.22 3.26 6.72
C LEU A 337 21.16 4.48 6.79
N ARG A 338 22.20 4.43 7.65
CA ARG A 338 23.17 5.53 7.78
C ARG A 338 23.92 5.74 6.47
N LYS A 339 23.85 6.96 5.94
CA LYS A 339 24.57 7.35 4.71
C LYS A 339 26.07 7.26 4.94
N THR A 340 26.79 6.65 4.01
CA THR A 340 28.24 6.64 4.00
C THR A 340 28.80 8.07 3.81
N VAL A 341 30.04 8.30 4.22
CA VAL A 341 30.71 9.60 4.01
C VAL A 341 30.67 9.99 2.54
N LYS A 342 30.95 9.05 1.62
CA LYS A 342 30.89 9.25 0.17
C LYS A 342 29.49 9.67 -0.31
N GLN A 343 28.44 9.05 0.22
CA GLN A 343 27.05 9.43 -0.09
C GLN A 343 26.69 10.82 0.46
N ARG A 344 27.17 11.18 1.67
CA ARG A 344 26.97 12.52 2.25
C ARG A 344 27.61 13.60 1.41
N ILE A 345 28.87 13.40 0.98
CA ILE A 345 29.61 14.33 0.10
C ILE A 345 28.84 14.49 -1.24
N ARG A 346 28.45 13.37 -1.87
CA ARG A 346 27.71 13.42 -3.16
C ARG A 346 26.38 14.18 -3.04
N LEU A 347 25.65 14.01 -1.94
CA LEU A 347 24.41 14.75 -1.68
C LEU A 347 24.66 16.24 -1.40
N GLY A 348 25.74 16.57 -0.69
CA GLY A 348 26.19 17.96 -0.51
C GLY A 348 26.47 18.64 -1.84
N LEU A 349 27.26 18.00 -2.70
CA LEU A 349 27.58 18.49 -4.04
C LEU A 349 26.32 18.63 -4.92
N SER A 350 25.38 17.69 -4.86
CA SER A 350 24.11 17.78 -5.59
C SER A 350 23.24 18.95 -5.12
N ARG A 351 23.20 19.22 -3.80
CA ARG A 351 22.48 20.39 -3.26
C ARG A 351 23.08 21.70 -3.75
N VAL A 352 24.42 21.81 -3.72
CA VAL A 352 25.13 22.98 -4.23
C VAL A 352 24.83 23.19 -5.72
N LYS A 353 24.91 22.12 -6.55
CA LYS A 353 24.55 22.20 -7.97
C LYS A 353 23.10 22.68 -8.20
N ASN A 354 22.15 22.21 -7.41
CA ASN A 354 20.77 22.64 -7.53
C ASN A 354 20.55 24.10 -7.11
N ILE A 355 21.25 24.56 -6.07
CA ILE A 355 21.23 25.98 -5.66
C ILE A 355 21.81 26.86 -6.76
N ILE A 356 22.95 26.49 -7.34
CA ILE A 356 23.58 27.21 -8.47
C ILE A 356 22.61 27.25 -9.66
N LYS A 357 21.96 26.11 -10.00
CA LYS A 357 20.98 26.05 -11.08
C LYS A 357 19.77 26.95 -10.85
N LEU A 358 19.30 27.05 -9.60
CA LEU A 358 18.21 27.96 -9.22
C LEU A 358 18.64 29.43 -9.29
N MET A 359 19.85 29.75 -8.86
CA MET A 359 20.41 31.09 -8.97
C MET A 359 20.58 31.53 -10.42
N LEU A 360 21.13 30.67 -11.29
CA LEU A 360 21.27 30.93 -12.70
C LEU A 360 19.92 31.16 -13.40
N LYS A 361 18.91 30.33 -13.10
CA LYS A 361 17.54 30.56 -13.59
C LYS A 361 16.95 31.90 -13.16
N ARG A 362 17.27 32.39 -11.96
CA ARG A 362 16.81 33.72 -11.48
C ARG A 362 17.53 34.87 -12.21
N LEU A 363 18.78 34.68 -12.60
CA LEU A 363 19.54 35.66 -13.38
C LEU A 363 19.05 35.74 -14.84
N ASP A 364 18.68 34.60 -15.46
CA ASP A 364 18.08 34.58 -16.80
C ASP A 364 16.70 35.27 -16.88
N PHE A 365 15.93 35.29 -15.80
CA PHE A 365 14.67 36.03 -15.74
C PHE A 365 14.84 37.54 -15.52
N GLY A 366 16.06 38.00 -15.23
CA GLY A 366 16.37 39.43 -14.99
C GLY A 366 16.58 40.22 -16.28
N HIS A 367 16.68 39.60 -17.45
CA HIS A 367 16.95 40.28 -18.72
C HIS A 367 15.75 40.45 -19.66
N HIS A 368 14.56 40.11 -19.26
CA HIS A 368 13.33 40.47 -20.00
C HIS A 368 12.57 41.57 -19.24
N LEU A 369 12.96 42.83 -19.50
CA LEU A 369 12.13 44.00 -19.19
C LEU A 369 10.91 44.00 -20.13
N PRO A 370 9.67 43.97 -19.62
CA PRO A 370 8.51 44.21 -20.44
C PRO A 370 8.39 45.70 -20.73
N GLN A 371 8.26 46.02 -22.02
CA GLN A 371 7.85 47.36 -22.46
C GLN A 371 6.53 47.76 -21.77
N GLN A 372 6.56 48.96 -21.21
CA GLN A 372 5.41 49.61 -20.56
C GLN A 372 4.23 49.72 -21.54
N LYS A 373 3.07 49.21 -21.14
CA LYS A 373 1.77 49.77 -21.48
C LYS A 373 1.05 50.13 -20.20
N SER A 374 0.68 51.40 -20.11
CA SER A 374 0.05 52.13 -19.00
C SER A 374 -1.39 51.67 -18.65
N PRO A 375 -2.05 52.26 -17.67
CA PRO A 375 -2.61 51.54 -16.55
C PRO A 375 -4.16 51.48 -16.57
N LEU A 376 -4.72 50.46 -16.00
CA LEU A 376 -6.05 50.55 -15.37
C LEU A 376 -6.11 49.68 -14.11
N SER A 377 -6.60 50.32 -13.10
CA SER A 377 -6.61 50.19 -11.65
C SER A 377 -7.25 48.91 -11.03
N PRO A 378 -7.46 48.83 -9.71
CA PRO A 378 -6.92 47.74 -8.91
C PRO A 378 -8.00 46.87 -8.25
N HIS A 379 -7.73 45.62 -7.98
CA HIS A 379 -8.31 44.93 -6.80
C HIS A 379 -7.32 43.98 -6.17
N ARG A 380 -6.95 44.35 -4.94
CA ARG A 380 -6.27 43.52 -3.96
C ARG A 380 -7.07 42.25 -3.67
N LYS A 381 -6.40 41.15 -3.52
CA LYS A 381 -6.55 40.27 -2.35
C LYS A 381 -5.29 39.46 -2.11
N ILE A 382 -4.74 39.68 -0.94
CA ILE A 382 -3.71 39.01 -0.18
C ILE A 382 -4.19 37.61 0.19
N TRP A 383 -3.34 36.60 0.04
CA TRP A 383 -3.26 35.48 0.98
C TRP A 383 -1.83 34.90 0.97
N LEU A 384 -1.33 34.76 2.18
CA LEU A 384 -0.09 34.11 2.61
C LEU A 384 0.00 32.64 2.20
#